data_d4fcd0eab4df5455b9326c59305bd2c7
#
_entry.id   d4fcd0eab4df5455b9326c59305bd2c7
#
_cell.length_a   1.000
_cell.length_b   1.000
_cell.length_c   1.000
_cell.angle_alpha   90.00
_cell.angle_beta   90.00
_cell.angle_gamma   90.00
#
_symmetry.space_group_name_H-M   'P 1'
#
loop_
_entity.id
_entity.type
_entity.pdbx_description
1 polymer ?
#
loop_
_entity_poly.entity_id
_entity_poly.type
_entity_poly.pdbx_seq_one_letter_code
_entity_poly.pdbx_strand_id
1 'polypeptide(L)'
;MLKVVKSIKIIYNKEYREGEQIMKTFLRKIKNIFFGNSIAQRLFQGYLIAMLIGALLLVLPFSCAEGAEKVNFIDALFISASACSDTGLTTLQLSSQFSFFGQLVIILLVQIGGIGILTLKIMFLLFLGKKIKLKERLFGASERGSGKLGGSVDLIKTSLAVLFITEFVAAILMMIRFLTVPEYREMFPSTGKLIWTAIFHSISATNNAGFDIFPGGTSLVVFKGDYFIQIVTMLCLIIGGIGFPIFYDIKNY
;
A
#
# COMPACT_ATOMS: atom_id res chain seq x y z
N MET A 1 -14.25 10.75 65.39
CA MET A 1 -14.69 11.29 64.09
C MET A 1 -13.54 11.82 63.21
N LEU A 2 -12.67 12.70 63.72
CA LEU A 2 -11.56 13.29 62.96
C LEU A 2 -10.53 12.26 62.40
N LYS A 3 -10.20 11.18 63.15
CA LYS A 3 -9.26 10.15 62.69
C LYS A 3 -9.78 9.35 61.48
N VAL A 4 -11.07 9.06 61.47
CA VAL A 4 -11.74 8.29 60.35
C VAL A 4 -11.76 9.14 59.08
N VAL A 5 -12.11 10.42 59.17
CA VAL A 5 -12.10 11.34 58.02
C VAL A 5 -10.68 11.50 57.44
N LYS A 6 -9.64 11.56 58.30
CA LYS A 6 -8.24 11.63 57.88
C LYS A 6 -7.77 10.36 57.15
N SER A 7 -8.20 9.16 57.64
CA SER A 7 -7.87 7.89 57.00
C SER A 7 -8.56 7.75 55.64
N ILE A 8 -9.84 8.12 55.51
CA ILE A 8 -10.58 8.10 54.23
C ILE A 8 -9.89 9.02 53.22
N LYS A 9 -9.47 10.24 53.63
CA LYS A 9 -8.82 11.18 52.76
C LYS A 9 -7.41 10.69 52.28
N ILE A 10 -6.72 9.91 53.12
CA ILE A 10 -5.43 9.32 52.76
C ILE A 10 -5.63 8.19 51.75
N ILE A 11 -6.63 7.33 51.93
CA ILE A 11 -6.95 6.24 51.02
C ILE A 11 -7.39 6.82 49.66
N TYR A 12 -8.32 7.78 49.68
CA TYR A 12 -8.78 8.44 48.45
C TYR A 12 -7.64 9.10 47.67
N ASN A 13 -6.74 9.82 48.35
CA ASN A 13 -5.59 10.45 47.70
C ASN A 13 -4.58 9.42 47.18
N LYS A 14 -4.46 8.25 47.79
CA LYS A 14 -3.58 7.17 47.33
C LYS A 14 -4.13 6.54 46.06
N GLU A 15 -5.40 6.16 46.04
CA GLU A 15 -6.07 5.58 44.86
C GLU A 15 -6.09 6.58 43.67
N TYR A 16 -6.37 7.85 43.95
CA TYR A 16 -6.31 8.91 42.94
C TYR A 16 -4.92 9.04 42.30
N ARG A 17 -3.85 9.03 43.12
CA ARG A 17 -2.46 9.10 42.61
C ARG A 17 -2.06 7.84 41.84
N GLU A 18 -2.50 6.68 42.28
CA GLU A 18 -2.24 5.43 41.58
C GLU A 18 -2.95 5.42 40.20
N GLY A 19 -4.20 5.86 40.10
CA GLY A 19 -4.93 6.03 38.87
C GLY A 19 -4.25 7.03 37.92
N GLU A 20 -3.80 8.15 38.44
CA GLU A 20 -3.06 9.16 37.65
C GLU A 20 -1.73 8.62 37.11
N GLN A 21 -1.00 7.85 37.92
CA GLN A 21 0.25 7.18 37.49
C GLN A 21 0.02 6.13 36.41
N ILE A 22 -1.05 5.33 36.54
CA ILE A 22 -1.43 4.33 35.55
C ILE A 22 -1.77 5.05 34.24
N MET A 23 -2.57 6.12 34.30
CA MET A 23 -2.94 6.90 33.12
C MET A 23 -1.72 7.54 32.44
N LYS A 24 -0.83 8.16 33.21
CA LYS A 24 0.43 8.74 32.69
C LYS A 24 1.34 7.69 32.06
N THR A 25 1.41 6.50 32.67
CA THR A 25 2.20 5.38 32.14
C THR A 25 1.58 4.86 30.84
N PHE A 26 0.27 4.73 30.79
CA PHE A 26 -0.48 4.33 29.59
C PHE A 26 -0.30 5.33 28.46
N LEU A 27 -0.49 6.63 28.73
CA LEU A 27 -0.28 7.70 27.75
C LEU A 27 1.17 7.74 27.24
N ARG A 28 2.15 7.53 28.15
CA ARG A 28 3.56 7.44 27.77
C ARG A 28 3.85 6.22 26.88
N LYS A 29 3.24 5.08 27.16
CA LYS A 29 3.34 3.89 26.29
C LYS A 29 2.75 4.16 24.93
N ILE A 30 1.54 4.74 24.84
CA ILE A 30 0.90 5.14 23.59
C ILE A 30 1.81 6.11 22.82
N LYS A 31 2.27 7.18 23.47
CA LYS A 31 3.19 8.13 22.85
C LYS A 31 4.46 7.46 22.31
N ASN A 32 5.02 6.51 23.06
CA ASN A 32 6.20 5.76 22.60
C ASN A 32 5.90 4.86 21.41
N ILE A 33 4.68 4.26 21.32
CA ILE A 33 4.25 3.47 20.15
C ILE A 33 4.17 4.38 18.93
N PHE A 34 3.51 5.54 19.05
CA PHE A 34 3.28 6.45 17.92
C PHE A 34 4.52 7.30 17.54
N PHE A 35 5.38 7.67 18.50
CA PHE A 35 6.49 8.60 18.28
C PHE A 35 7.87 7.98 18.59
N GLY A 36 7.95 6.66 18.68
CA GLY A 36 9.21 5.95 18.90
C GLY A 36 10.11 5.94 17.65
N ASN A 37 11.36 5.50 17.87
CA ASN A 37 12.42 5.48 16.85
C ASN A 37 12.81 4.07 16.39
N SER A 38 12.05 3.02 16.79
CA SER A 38 12.28 1.66 16.31
C SER A 38 11.87 1.50 14.84
N ILE A 39 12.36 0.46 14.16
CA ILE A 39 12.01 0.15 12.77
C ILE A 39 10.49 -0.06 12.64
N ALA A 40 9.92 -0.91 13.51
CA ALA A 40 8.49 -1.21 13.51
C ALA A 40 7.62 0.04 13.70
N GLN A 41 8.02 0.93 14.61
CA GLN A 41 7.30 2.18 14.86
C GLN A 41 7.34 3.13 13.65
N ARG A 42 8.48 3.22 12.96
CA ARG A 42 8.59 4.05 11.74
C ARG A 42 7.77 3.48 10.58
N LEU A 43 7.74 2.16 10.43
CA LEU A 43 6.87 1.50 9.46
C LEU A 43 5.41 1.81 9.77
N PHE A 44 4.98 1.57 11.01
CA PHE A 44 3.61 1.86 11.44
C PHE A 44 3.20 3.32 11.19
N GLN A 45 4.06 4.27 11.59
CA GLN A 45 3.83 5.70 11.37
C GLN A 45 3.73 6.03 9.88
N GLY A 46 4.63 5.49 9.06
CA GLY A 46 4.66 5.73 7.63
C GLY A 46 3.38 5.24 6.95
N TYR A 47 2.98 4.00 7.22
CA TYR A 47 1.74 3.44 6.67
C TYR A 47 0.50 4.18 7.16
N LEU A 48 0.43 4.53 8.44
CA LEU A 48 -0.69 5.32 8.99
C LEU A 48 -0.82 6.69 8.31
N ILE A 49 0.30 7.38 8.10
CA ILE A 49 0.32 8.67 7.40
C ILE A 49 -0.09 8.51 5.94
N ALA A 50 0.43 7.49 5.25
CA ALA A 50 0.05 7.21 3.86
C ALA A 50 -1.45 6.92 3.72
N MET A 51 -2.01 6.08 4.60
CA MET A 51 -3.45 5.79 4.64
C MET A 51 -4.30 7.03 4.90
N LEU A 52 -3.92 7.88 5.85
CA LEU A 52 -4.66 9.11 6.15
C LEU A 52 -4.58 10.12 5.01
N ILE A 53 -3.41 10.32 4.40
CA ILE A 53 -3.25 11.19 3.23
C ILE A 53 -4.07 10.63 2.06
N GLY A 54 -3.98 9.33 1.79
CA GLY A 54 -4.77 8.67 0.75
C GLY A 54 -6.26 8.86 0.95
N ALA A 55 -6.76 8.64 2.16
CA ALA A 55 -8.17 8.86 2.49
C ALA A 55 -8.61 10.31 2.26
N LEU A 56 -7.82 11.28 2.69
CA LEU A 56 -8.09 12.70 2.46
C LEU A 56 -8.13 13.05 0.96
N LEU A 57 -7.21 12.49 0.17
CA LEU A 57 -7.19 12.70 -1.28
C LEU A 57 -8.41 12.05 -1.96
N LEU A 58 -8.85 10.87 -1.53
CA LEU A 58 -9.99 10.16 -2.11
C LEU A 58 -11.34 10.82 -1.81
N VAL A 59 -11.46 11.57 -0.71
CA VAL A 59 -12.68 12.34 -0.37
C VAL A 59 -12.82 13.61 -1.22
N LEU A 60 -11.76 14.07 -1.87
CA LEU A 60 -11.81 15.30 -2.66
C LEU A 60 -12.79 15.15 -3.85
N PRO A 61 -13.56 16.20 -4.17
CA PRO A 61 -14.59 16.14 -5.23
C PRO A 61 -14.05 15.71 -6.60
N PHE A 62 -12.82 16.09 -6.93
CA PHE A 62 -12.19 15.72 -8.21
C PHE A 62 -11.64 14.29 -8.24
N SER A 63 -11.66 13.59 -7.11
CA SER A 63 -11.36 12.16 -7.04
C SER A 63 -12.57 11.29 -7.43
N CYS A 64 -13.78 11.84 -7.39
CA CYS A 64 -15.00 11.16 -7.82
C CYS A 64 -15.16 11.27 -9.34
N ALA A 65 -15.76 10.25 -9.95
CA ALA A 65 -16.16 10.29 -11.35
C ALA A 65 -17.32 11.26 -11.55
N GLU A 66 -17.49 11.77 -12.77
CA GLU A 66 -18.65 12.62 -13.11
C GLU A 66 -19.95 11.87 -12.88
N GLY A 67 -20.86 12.48 -12.11
CA GLY A 67 -22.15 11.87 -11.78
C GLY A 67 -22.12 10.82 -10.65
N ALA A 68 -20.95 10.48 -10.11
CA ALA A 68 -20.85 9.60 -8.95
C ALA A 68 -21.17 10.34 -7.63
N GLU A 69 -21.68 9.61 -6.65
CA GLU A 69 -21.90 10.14 -5.32
C GLU A 69 -20.57 10.52 -4.64
N LYS A 70 -20.64 11.45 -3.68
CA LYS A 70 -19.46 11.81 -2.90
C LYS A 70 -19.01 10.64 -2.03
N VAL A 71 -17.72 10.37 -2.07
CA VAL A 71 -17.12 9.29 -1.23
C VAL A 71 -17.14 9.72 0.23
N ASN A 72 -17.69 8.87 1.09
CA ASN A 72 -17.65 9.04 2.54
C ASN A 72 -16.21 8.86 3.05
N PHE A 73 -15.83 9.60 4.11
CA PHE A 73 -14.49 9.50 4.69
C PHE A 73 -14.16 8.08 5.18
N ILE A 74 -15.14 7.33 5.72
CA ILE A 74 -14.94 5.96 6.20
C ILE A 74 -14.64 5.02 5.03
N ASP A 75 -15.36 5.14 3.90
CA ASP A 75 -15.12 4.37 2.69
C ASP A 75 -13.76 4.71 2.08
N ALA A 76 -13.41 5.99 2.03
CA ALA A 76 -12.11 6.45 1.57
C ALA A 76 -10.97 5.91 2.44
N LEU A 77 -11.14 5.92 3.76
CA LEU A 77 -10.17 5.38 4.70
C LEU A 77 -10.03 3.86 4.55
N PHE A 78 -11.14 3.14 4.38
CA PHE A 78 -11.14 1.70 4.15
C PHE A 78 -10.39 1.35 2.85
N ILE A 79 -10.70 2.01 1.74
CA ILE A 79 -10.04 1.79 0.45
C ILE A 79 -8.55 2.14 0.54
N SER A 80 -8.22 3.27 1.18
CA SER A 80 -6.83 3.68 1.37
C SER A 80 -6.04 2.69 2.23
N ALA A 81 -6.63 2.18 3.31
CA ALA A 81 -6.03 1.15 4.15
C ALA A 81 -5.84 -0.16 3.38
N SER A 82 -6.88 -0.60 2.65
CA SER A 82 -6.85 -1.79 1.81
C SER A 82 -5.79 -1.69 0.70
N ALA A 83 -5.64 -0.53 0.07
CA ALA A 83 -4.63 -0.28 -0.95
C ALA A 83 -3.21 -0.32 -0.38
N CYS A 84 -2.96 0.32 0.76
CA CYS A 84 -1.65 0.32 1.42
C CYS A 84 -1.25 -1.05 2.00
N SER A 85 -2.20 -1.94 2.26
CA SER A 85 -1.96 -3.28 2.79
C SER A 85 -2.03 -4.38 1.74
N ASP A 86 -2.17 -4.01 0.45
CA ASP A 86 -2.32 -4.92 -0.68
C ASP A 86 -3.38 -6.00 -0.44
N THR A 87 -4.55 -5.60 0.10
CA THR A 87 -5.62 -6.52 0.48
C THR A 87 -6.68 -6.68 -0.62
N GLY A 88 -6.95 -5.61 -1.40
CA GLY A 88 -7.89 -5.63 -2.53
C GLY A 88 -9.37 -5.56 -2.17
N LEU A 89 -9.70 -5.40 -0.90
CA LEU A 89 -11.08 -5.23 -0.48
C LEU A 89 -11.55 -3.80 -0.74
N THR A 90 -12.75 -3.65 -1.24
CA THR A 90 -13.36 -2.33 -1.49
C THR A 90 -14.82 -2.31 -1.10
N THR A 91 -15.28 -1.19 -0.58
CA THR A 91 -16.69 -0.92 -0.29
C THR A 91 -17.41 -0.25 -1.48
N LEU A 92 -16.65 0.22 -2.46
CA LEU A 92 -17.15 0.95 -3.62
C LEU A 92 -16.58 0.35 -4.92
N GLN A 93 -17.31 0.46 -6.00
CA GLN A 93 -16.84 0.03 -7.32
C GLN A 93 -15.87 1.05 -7.91
N LEU A 94 -14.58 0.70 -8.01
CA LEU A 94 -13.52 1.66 -8.35
C LEU A 94 -13.66 2.25 -9.76
N SER A 95 -14.12 1.44 -10.73
CA SER A 95 -14.23 1.85 -12.13
C SER A 95 -15.29 2.91 -12.38
N SER A 96 -16.38 2.93 -11.60
CA SER A 96 -17.50 3.88 -11.72
C SER A 96 -17.45 4.99 -10.69
N GLN A 97 -16.88 4.75 -9.52
CA GLN A 97 -16.86 5.70 -8.42
C GLN A 97 -15.76 6.73 -8.52
N PHE A 98 -14.57 6.32 -9.03
CA PHE A 98 -13.39 7.18 -9.00
C PHE A 98 -13.02 7.69 -10.39
N SER A 99 -12.69 8.98 -10.45
CA SER A 99 -12.06 9.61 -11.60
C SER A 99 -10.66 9.02 -11.85
N PHE A 100 -10.02 9.41 -12.95
CA PHE A 100 -8.62 9.07 -13.20
C PHE A 100 -7.72 9.46 -12.04
N PHE A 101 -7.95 10.64 -11.42
CA PHE A 101 -7.17 11.08 -10.25
C PHE A 101 -7.39 10.18 -9.04
N GLY A 102 -8.64 9.82 -8.71
CA GLY A 102 -8.94 8.90 -7.61
C GLY A 102 -8.29 7.52 -7.82
N GLN A 103 -8.39 6.98 -9.03
CA GLN A 103 -7.73 5.72 -9.40
C GLN A 103 -6.20 5.83 -9.33
N LEU A 104 -5.63 6.97 -9.72
CA LEU A 104 -4.18 7.24 -9.59
C LEU A 104 -3.74 7.24 -8.12
N VAL A 105 -4.52 7.86 -7.23
CA VAL A 105 -4.25 7.83 -5.79
C VAL A 105 -4.25 6.40 -5.27
N ILE A 106 -5.26 5.59 -5.64
CA ILE A 106 -5.36 4.20 -5.21
C ILE A 106 -4.15 3.39 -5.66
N ILE A 107 -3.77 3.48 -6.94
CA ILE A 107 -2.65 2.68 -7.46
C ILE A 107 -1.29 3.13 -6.90
N LEU A 108 -1.15 4.41 -6.55
CA LEU A 108 0.03 4.91 -5.84
C LEU A 108 0.10 4.35 -4.40
N LEU A 109 -1.04 4.21 -3.72
CA LEU A 109 -1.10 3.60 -2.40
C LEU A 109 -0.74 2.10 -2.45
N VAL A 110 -1.23 1.38 -3.46
CA VAL A 110 -0.83 0.00 -3.75
C VAL A 110 0.68 -0.08 -3.99
N GLN A 111 1.23 0.82 -4.79
CA GLN A 111 2.67 0.86 -5.05
C GLN A 111 3.49 1.15 -3.77
N ILE A 112 2.96 1.99 -2.87
CA ILE A 112 3.57 2.24 -1.55
C ILE A 112 3.53 0.98 -0.68
N GLY A 113 2.44 0.21 -0.71
CA GLY A 113 2.28 -1.08 -0.03
C GLY A 113 3.31 -2.10 -0.50
N GLY A 114 3.30 -2.43 -1.78
CA GLY A 114 4.15 -3.46 -2.38
C GLY A 114 5.65 -3.14 -2.38
N ILE A 115 6.03 -1.87 -2.59
CA ILE A 115 7.43 -1.44 -2.47
C ILE A 115 7.88 -1.38 -1.01
N GLY A 116 7.00 -0.96 -0.11
CA GLY A 116 7.33 -0.66 1.26
C GLY A 116 7.87 0.75 1.48
N ILE A 117 7.45 1.38 2.56
CA ILE A 117 7.72 2.81 2.83
C ILE A 117 9.20 3.12 3.03
N LEU A 118 9.93 2.25 3.72
CA LEU A 118 11.36 2.48 3.97
C LEU A 118 12.18 2.25 2.71
N THR A 119 11.77 1.28 1.89
CA THR A 119 12.37 1.01 0.57
C THR A 119 12.13 2.18 -0.40
N LEU A 120 10.91 2.75 -0.41
CA LEU A 120 10.60 3.96 -1.18
C LEU A 120 11.51 5.14 -0.79
N LYS A 121 11.74 5.34 0.49
CA LYS A 121 12.67 6.37 0.96
C LYS A 121 14.08 6.14 0.40
N ILE A 122 14.58 4.91 0.40
CA ILE A 122 15.90 4.56 -0.12
C ILE A 122 15.93 4.77 -1.64
N MET A 123 14.90 4.36 -2.35
CA MET A 123 14.75 4.60 -3.79
C MET A 123 14.85 6.10 -4.10
N PHE A 124 14.13 6.94 -3.37
CA PHE A 124 14.16 8.39 -3.54
C PHE A 124 15.55 8.98 -3.26
N LEU A 125 16.26 8.51 -2.22
CA LEU A 125 17.63 8.92 -1.93
C LEU A 125 18.60 8.51 -3.04
N LEU A 126 18.42 7.33 -3.63
CA LEU A 126 19.20 6.86 -4.78
C LEU A 126 18.99 7.75 -6.01
N PHE A 127 17.74 8.11 -6.32
CA PHE A 127 17.42 9.04 -7.40
C PHE A 127 18.09 10.41 -7.22
N LEU A 128 18.16 10.90 -5.98
CA LEU A 128 18.82 12.17 -5.66
C LEU A 128 20.37 12.05 -5.61
N GLY A 129 20.94 10.89 -5.89
CA GLY A 129 22.39 10.65 -5.81
C GLY A 129 22.97 10.78 -4.39
N LYS A 130 22.12 10.75 -3.35
CA LYS A 130 22.54 10.89 -1.96
C LYS A 130 23.08 9.58 -1.39
N LYS A 131 24.13 9.70 -0.54
CA LYS A 131 24.69 8.54 0.17
C LYS A 131 23.67 8.02 1.20
N ILE A 132 23.36 6.72 1.13
CA ILE A 132 22.47 6.04 2.05
C ILE A 132 23.23 5.74 3.34
N LYS A 133 22.72 6.23 4.47
CA LYS A 133 23.30 5.99 5.80
C LYS A 133 23.11 4.54 6.21
N LEU A 134 24.04 4.02 7.04
CA LEU A 134 24.00 2.63 7.54
C LEU A 134 22.64 2.25 8.14
N LYS A 135 22.05 3.16 8.94
CA LYS A 135 20.75 2.98 9.57
C LYS A 135 19.61 2.82 8.54
N GLU A 136 19.68 3.53 7.43
CA GLU A 136 18.68 3.44 6.36
C GLU A 136 18.80 2.13 5.58
N ARG A 137 20.04 1.66 5.36
CA ARG A 137 20.31 0.35 4.75
C ARG A 137 19.75 -0.79 5.58
N LEU A 138 19.96 -0.74 6.91
CA LEU A 138 19.38 -1.71 7.86
C LEU A 138 17.85 -1.72 7.78
N PHE A 139 17.24 -0.55 7.74
CA PHE A 139 15.80 -0.43 7.70
C PHE A 139 15.19 -1.02 6.43
N GLY A 140 15.75 -0.67 5.25
CA GLY A 140 15.27 -1.22 3.99
C GLY A 140 15.54 -2.72 3.85
N ALA A 141 16.68 -3.22 4.35
CA ALA A 141 16.96 -4.65 4.39
C ALA A 141 15.98 -5.42 5.28
N SER A 142 15.65 -4.86 6.45
CA SER A 142 14.68 -5.48 7.39
C SER A 142 13.27 -5.51 6.80
N GLU A 143 12.83 -4.48 6.10
CA GLU A 143 11.53 -4.43 5.41
C GLU A 143 11.43 -5.50 4.32
N ARG A 144 12.54 -5.82 3.68
CA ARG A 144 12.64 -6.85 2.63
C ARG A 144 13.01 -8.25 3.17
N GLY A 145 12.92 -8.47 4.48
CA GLY A 145 13.19 -9.77 5.11
C GLY A 145 14.66 -10.17 5.16
N SER A 146 15.60 -9.27 4.82
CA SER A 146 17.04 -9.54 4.90
C SER A 146 17.63 -9.01 6.20
N GLY A 147 18.21 -9.89 7.02
CA GLY A 147 18.97 -9.51 8.21
C GLY A 147 20.41 -9.09 7.95
N LYS A 148 20.90 -9.17 6.71
CA LYS A 148 22.31 -8.90 6.34
C LYS A 148 22.50 -7.47 5.88
N LEU A 149 23.54 -6.80 6.39
CA LEU A 149 23.93 -5.44 6.00
C LEU A 149 24.65 -5.39 4.64
N GLY A 150 25.41 -6.44 4.33
CA GLY A 150 26.12 -6.58 3.05
C GLY A 150 25.13 -6.81 1.91
N GLY A 151 25.26 -6.06 0.81
CA GLY A 151 24.40 -6.20 -0.39
C GLY A 151 22.99 -5.59 -0.27
N SER A 152 22.63 -4.96 0.85
CA SER A 152 21.27 -4.45 1.08
C SER A 152 20.79 -3.42 0.03
N VAL A 153 21.70 -2.61 -0.51
CA VAL A 153 21.36 -1.65 -1.59
C VAL A 153 21.12 -2.37 -2.90
N ASP A 154 21.94 -3.37 -3.22
CA ASP A 154 21.80 -4.15 -4.45
C ASP A 154 20.55 -5.04 -4.39
N LEU A 155 20.21 -5.58 -3.22
CA LEU A 155 18.94 -6.26 -2.98
C LEU A 155 17.76 -5.33 -3.33
N ILE A 156 17.76 -4.10 -2.80
CA ILE A 156 16.70 -3.12 -3.06
C ILE A 156 16.62 -2.76 -4.54
N LYS A 157 17.77 -2.49 -5.19
CA LYS A 157 17.81 -2.19 -6.63
C LYS A 157 17.29 -3.35 -7.47
N THR A 158 17.69 -4.57 -7.16
CA THR A 158 17.23 -5.78 -7.86
C THR A 158 15.73 -5.99 -7.65
N SER A 159 15.25 -5.82 -6.43
CA SER A 159 13.82 -5.91 -6.10
C SER A 159 12.98 -4.92 -6.90
N LEU A 160 13.39 -3.65 -6.92
CA LEU A 160 12.69 -2.60 -7.66
C LEU A 160 12.76 -2.85 -9.19
N ALA A 161 13.90 -3.32 -9.69
CA ALA A 161 14.03 -3.64 -11.10
C ALA A 161 13.09 -4.77 -11.51
N VAL A 162 13.04 -5.86 -10.73
CA VAL A 162 12.11 -6.98 -10.99
C VAL A 162 10.67 -6.50 -10.96
N LEU A 163 10.28 -5.72 -9.92
CA LEU A 163 8.94 -5.19 -9.79
C LEU A 163 8.54 -4.37 -11.02
N PHE A 164 9.28 -3.31 -11.33
CA PHE A 164 8.93 -2.40 -12.43
C PHE A 164 9.03 -3.05 -13.82
N ILE A 165 9.97 -3.98 -14.03
CA ILE A 165 10.05 -4.74 -15.29
C ILE A 165 8.82 -5.64 -15.43
N THR A 166 8.41 -6.32 -14.38
CA THR A 166 7.22 -7.19 -14.41
C THR A 166 5.97 -6.37 -14.70
N GLU A 167 5.77 -5.25 -13.99
CA GLU A 167 4.64 -4.33 -14.21
C GLU A 167 4.62 -3.80 -15.64
N PHE A 168 5.76 -3.37 -16.16
CA PHE A 168 5.86 -2.83 -17.51
C PHE A 168 5.57 -3.87 -18.59
N VAL A 169 6.17 -5.05 -18.48
CA VAL A 169 5.95 -6.15 -19.44
C VAL A 169 4.49 -6.61 -19.39
N ALA A 170 3.93 -6.80 -18.21
CA ALA A 170 2.54 -7.19 -18.05
C ALA A 170 1.58 -6.13 -18.61
N ALA A 171 1.83 -4.84 -18.36
CA ALA A 171 1.02 -3.76 -18.92
C ALA A 171 1.01 -3.78 -20.45
N ILE A 172 2.16 -4.00 -21.09
CA ILE A 172 2.27 -4.10 -22.54
C ILE A 172 1.49 -5.32 -23.06
N LEU A 173 1.69 -6.49 -22.45
CA LEU A 173 1.00 -7.72 -22.86
C LEU A 173 -0.52 -7.58 -22.72
N MET A 174 -1.00 -7.05 -21.62
CA MET A 174 -2.43 -6.76 -21.40
C MET A 174 -2.97 -5.74 -22.42
N MET A 175 -2.24 -4.63 -22.63
CA MET A 175 -2.62 -3.60 -23.60
C MET A 175 -2.74 -4.18 -25.00
N ILE A 176 -1.77 -4.98 -25.46
CA ILE A 176 -1.82 -5.64 -26.77
C ILE A 176 -3.07 -6.53 -26.85
N ARG A 177 -3.32 -7.35 -25.84
CA ARG A 177 -4.49 -8.22 -25.82
C ARG A 177 -5.80 -7.46 -25.88
N PHE A 178 -5.95 -6.39 -25.09
CA PHE A 178 -7.14 -5.55 -25.09
C PHE A 178 -7.36 -4.83 -26.43
N LEU A 179 -6.29 -4.47 -27.14
CA LEU A 179 -6.38 -3.83 -28.46
C LEU A 179 -6.66 -4.80 -29.59
N THR A 180 -6.23 -6.07 -29.49
CA THR A 180 -6.34 -7.07 -30.57
C THR A 180 -7.67 -7.83 -30.55
N VAL A 181 -8.34 -7.89 -29.41
CA VAL A 181 -9.63 -8.56 -29.26
C VAL A 181 -10.76 -7.53 -29.38
N PRO A 182 -11.60 -7.60 -30.43
CA PRO A 182 -12.65 -6.59 -30.67
C PRO A 182 -13.60 -6.42 -29.48
N GLU A 183 -14.04 -7.52 -28.87
CA GLU A 183 -14.96 -7.50 -27.72
C GLU A 183 -14.36 -6.71 -26.54
N TYR A 184 -13.06 -6.82 -26.29
CA TYR A 184 -12.41 -6.08 -25.23
C TYR A 184 -12.25 -4.60 -25.59
N ARG A 185 -11.94 -4.31 -26.86
CA ARG A 185 -11.82 -2.92 -27.32
C ARG A 185 -13.13 -2.15 -27.18
N GLU A 186 -14.26 -2.81 -27.49
CA GLU A 186 -15.61 -2.22 -27.37
C GLU A 186 -16.06 -2.05 -25.92
N MET A 187 -15.52 -2.85 -24.99
CA MET A 187 -15.82 -2.76 -23.57
C MET A 187 -15.36 -1.44 -22.94
N PHE A 188 -14.32 -0.81 -23.50
CA PHE A 188 -13.75 0.42 -22.94
C PHE A 188 -14.25 1.65 -23.68
N PRO A 189 -14.68 2.72 -22.97
CA PRO A 189 -15.19 3.96 -23.58
C PRO A 189 -14.17 4.68 -24.47
N SER A 190 -12.86 4.45 -24.24
CA SER A 190 -11.79 5.04 -25.03
C SER A 190 -10.51 4.21 -24.94
N THR A 191 -9.64 4.34 -25.95
CA THR A 191 -8.31 3.71 -25.95
C THR A 191 -7.47 4.17 -24.74
N GLY A 192 -7.63 5.42 -24.30
CA GLY A 192 -6.93 5.91 -23.09
C GLY A 192 -7.35 5.17 -21.84
N LYS A 193 -8.64 4.90 -21.64
CA LYS A 193 -9.13 4.09 -20.51
C LYS A 193 -8.66 2.65 -20.59
N LEU A 194 -8.63 2.08 -21.79
CA LEU A 194 -8.09 0.73 -22.01
C LEU A 194 -6.62 0.63 -21.58
N ILE A 195 -5.78 1.56 -22.05
CA ILE A 195 -4.33 1.61 -21.69
C ILE A 195 -4.18 1.79 -20.19
N TRP A 196 -4.94 2.71 -19.59
CA TRP A 196 -4.90 2.96 -18.16
C TRP A 196 -5.29 1.72 -17.35
N THR A 197 -6.34 1.00 -17.77
CA THR A 197 -6.76 -0.23 -17.10
C THR A 197 -5.71 -1.33 -17.20
N ALA A 198 -5.00 -1.47 -18.32
CA ALA A 198 -3.90 -2.40 -18.46
C ALA A 198 -2.74 -2.08 -17.49
N ILE A 199 -2.37 -0.80 -17.37
CA ILE A 199 -1.35 -0.33 -16.43
C ILE A 199 -1.81 -0.57 -14.98
N PHE A 200 -3.01 -0.15 -14.64
CA PHE A 200 -3.57 -0.31 -13.30
C PHE A 200 -3.59 -1.78 -12.88
N HIS A 201 -4.09 -2.65 -13.75
CA HIS A 201 -4.19 -4.08 -13.46
C HIS A 201 -2.81 -4.74 -13.31
N SER A 202 -1.84 -4.38 -14.15
CA SER A 202 -0.48 -4.93 -14.06
C SER A 202 0.20 -4.57 -12.74
N ILE A 203 0.05 -3.34 -12.28
CA ILE A 203 0.58 -2.88 -10.98
C ILE A 203 -0.13 -3.59 -9.84
N SER A 204 -1.48 -3.61 -9.87
CA SER A 204 -2.29 -4.28 -8.86
C SER A 204 -1.97 -5.76 -8.73
N ALA A 205 -1.84 -6.47 -9.87
CA ALA A 205 -1.50 -7.89 -9.89
C ALA A 205 -0.07 -8.16 -9.38
N THR A 206 0.91 -7.38 -9.83
CA THR A 206 2.32 -7.58 -9.42
C THR A 206 2.53 -7.32 -7.93
N ASN A 207 1.80 -6.37 -7.35
CA ASN A 207 1.83 -6.10 -5.90
C ASN A 207 0.91 -7.04 -5.10
N ASN A 208 0.19 -7.97 -5.74
CA ASN A 208 -0.82 -8.85 -5.11
C ASN A 208 -1.97 -8.09 -4.45
N ALA A 209 -2.24 -6.87 -4.89
CA ALA A 209 -3.21 -5.99 -4.26
C ALA A 209 -4.67 -6.33 -4.57
N GLY A 210 -4.97 -6.96 -5.71
CA GLY A 210 -6.31 -7.42 -6.07
C GLY A 210 -7.31 -6.33 -6.46
N PHE A 211 -6.91 -5.08 -6.56
CA PHE A 211 -7.76 -4.01 -7.07
C PHE A 211 -7.88 -4.06 -8.59
N ASP A 212 -9.06 -3.76 -9.09
CA ASP A 212 -9.32 -3.61 -10.53
C ASP A 212 -10.22 -2.42 -10.83
N ILE A 213 -10.15 -1.96 -12.07
CA ILE A 213 -10.98 -0.89 -12.61
C ILE A 213 -11.65 -1.33 -13.92
N PHE A 214 -11.90 -2.64 -14.08
CA PHE A 214 -12.59 -3.18 -15.23
C PHE A 214 -14.03 -2.64 -15.31
N PRO A 215 -14.56 -2.37 -16.52
CA PRO A 215 -15.93 -2.00 -16.68
C PRO A 215 -16.89 -3.03 -16.09
N GLY A 216 -17.92 -2.57 -15.38
CA GLY A 216 -18.92 -3.44 -14.76
C GLY A 216 -18.57 -3.99 -13.38
N GLY A 217 -17.34 -3.77 -12.86
CA GLY A 217 -16.96 -4.16 -11.49
C GLY A 217 -16.97 -5.66 -11.21
N THR A 218 -16.72 -6.45 -12.25
CA THR A 218 -16.79 -7.92 -12.19
C THR A 218 -15.42 -8.57 -12.02
N SER A 219 -14.40 -7.77 -11.77
CA SER A 219 -13.00 -8.23 -11.69
C SER A 219 -12.60 -9.03 -12.93
N LEU A 220 -11.76 -10.05 -12.79
CA LEU A 220 -11.32 -10.90 -13.89
C LEU A 220 -12.41 -11.84 -14.47
N VAL A 221 -13.62 -11.84 -13.90
CA VAL A 221 -14.73 -12.67 -14.40
C VAL A 221 -15.07 -12.34 -15.86
N VAL A 222 -14.90 -11.08 -16.28
CA VAL A 222 -15.09 -10.63 -17.66
C VAL A 222 -14.18 -11.37 -18.63
N PHE A 223 -13.01 -11.79 -18.19
CA PHE A 223 -12.00 -12.52 -18.99
C PHE A 223 -12.03 -14.02 -18.74
N LYS A 224 -13.19 -14.56 -18.28
CA LYS A 224 -13.39 -15.99 -18.12
C LYS A 224 -13.25 -16.65 -19.50
N GLY A 225 -12.24 -17.54 -19.65
CA GLY A 225 -11.93 -18.21 -20.91
C GLY A 225 -10.80 -17.55 -21.72
N ASP A 226 -10.34 -16.36 -21.37
CA ASP A 226 -9.12 -15.79 -21.93
C ASP A 226 -7.89 -16.24 -21.11
N TYR A 227 -7.36 -17.40 -21.50
CA TYR A 227 -6.18 -17.98 -20.84
C TYR A 227 -4.95 -17.09 -20.91
N PHE A 228 -4.83 -16.23 -21.94
CA PHE A 228 -3.70 -15.31 -22.04
C PHE A 228 -3.68 -14.30 -20.90
N ILE A 229 -4.81 -13.62 -20.66
CA ILE A 229 -4.93 -12.65 -19.57
C ILE A 229 -4.73 -13.33 -18.21
N GLN A 230 -5.34 -14.52 -18.05
CA GLN A 230 -5.22 -15.29 -16.82
C GLN A 230 -3.78 -15.70 -16.53
N ILE A 231 -3.04 -16.21 -17.53
CA ILE A 231 -1.63 -16.62 -17.37
C ILE A 231 -0.76 -15.40 -17.07
N VAL A 232 -0.91 -14.27 -17.78
CA VAL A 232 -0.14 -13.08 -17.53
C VAL A 232 -0.39 -12.56 -16.10
N THR A 233 -1.65 -12.50 -15.67
CA THR A 233 -2.00 -12.11 -14.30
C THR A 233 -1.40 -13.08 -13.28
N MET A 234 -1.53 -14.38 -13.49
CA MET A 234 -0.97 -15.41 -12.59
C MET A 234 0.55 -15.29 -12.47
N LEU A 235 1.26 -15.02 -13.56
CA LEU A 235 2.70 -14.80 -13.52
C LEU A 235 3.06 -13.55 -12.72
N CYS A 236 2.29 -12.44 -12.84
CA CYS A 236 2.47 -11.26 -12.02
C CYS A 236 2.31 -11.58 -10.52
N LEU A 237 1.22 -12.29 -10.16
CA LEU A 237 0.96 -12.70 -8.78
C LEU A 237 2.09 -13.57 -8.21
N ILE A 238 2.58 -14.53 -8.98
CA ILE A 238 3.67 -15.43 -8.57
C ILE A 238 4.97 -14.63 -8.39
N ILE A 239 5.36 -13.82 -9.36
CA ILE A 239 6.59 -13.03 -9.31
C ILE A 239 6.57 -12.06 -8.14
N GLY A 240 5.45 -11.36 -7.92
CA GLY A 240 5.27 -10.45 -6.78
C GLY A 240 5.27 -11.18 -5.43
N GLY A 241 4.65 -12.37 -5.36
CA GLY A 241 4.48 -13.15 -4.13
C GLY A 241 5.70 -13.97 -3.70
N ILE A 242 6.58 -14.37 -4.64
CA ILE A 242 7.79 -15.16 -4.33
C ILE A 242 8.73 -14.44 -3.34
N GLY A 243 8.75 -13.13 -3.40
CA GLY A 243 9.63 -12.31 -2.57
C GLY A 243 10.95 -11.95 -3.24
N PHE A 244 11.31 -10.73 -3.08
CA PHE A 244 12.44 -10.11 -3.80
C PHE A 244 13.83 -10.66 -3.43
N PRO A 245 14.11 -11.16 -2.20
CA PRO A 245 15.39 -11.78 -1.87
C PRO A 245 15.77 -12.95 -2.80
N ILE A 246 14.79 -13.72 -3.26
CA ILE A 246 15.03 -14.85 -4.16
C ILE A 246 15.61 -14.40 -5.49
N PHE A 247 15.09 -13.31 -6.06
CA PHE A 247 15.63 -12.76 -7.32
C PHE A 247 17.04 -12.19 -7.16
N TYR A 248 17.35 -11.65 -5.98
CA TYR A 248 18.69 -11.19 -5.67
C TYR A 248 19.67 -12.37 -5.55
N ASP A 249 19.26 -13.45 -4.91
CA ASP A 249 20.07 -14.65 -4.77
C ASP A 249 20.30 -15.33 -6.12
N ILE A 250 19.26 -15.46 -6.96
CA ILE A 250 19.39 -15.99 -8.33
C ILE A 250 20.39 -15.16 -9.15
N LYS A 251 20.36 -13.84 -9.03
CA LYS A 251 21.30 -12.95 -9.75
C LYS A 251 22.76 -13.14 -9.33
N ASN A 252 23.00 -13.52 -8.07
CA ASN A 252 24.35 -13.63 -7.52
C ASN A 252 24.87 -15.07 -7.45
N TYR A 253 24.05 -16.06 -7.91
CA TYR A 253 24.45 -17.46 -8.06
C TYR A 253 25.21 -17.65 -9.36
#